data_66398c0477ec8e1b824b6683fee174bc
#
_entry.id   66398c0477ec8e1b824b6683fee174bc
#
_cell.length_a   1.000
_cell.length_b   1.000
_cell.length_c   1.000
_cell.angle_alpha   90.00
_cell.angle_beta   90.00
_cell.angle_gamma   90.00
#
_symmetry.space_group_name_H-M   'P 1'
#
loop_
_entity.id
_entity.type
_entity.pdbx_description
1 polymer ?
#
loop_
_entity_poly.entity_id
_entity_poly.type
_entity_poly.pdbx_seq_one_letter_code
_entity_poly.pdbx_strand_id
1 'polypeptide(L)'
;MALPPGSLGLPLIGDTLNFLKDSQFAKKRHQQYGPIFKTSIFGQPTVFVCGQEANLFVLSHENQYFVVSWPPSTKALLGPLSLALQTGSEHQNRRKLLYQAFQPRALAGYIGGMEDITGRYLQRWTQMSEFAWYPELRNYTFDVASKLLVGIDNGSDTALGHYFETWCEGLFSIPLDVPWTKFGKAKKCRDLLLAELENIIRDRQQAAPGGSDALGLLICARDDEGNSLSLEELKDQVLLLLFAGHETLTSAIASFCLLVAQNPDVMAKIRAEQQQFPATEPLTLEQLKQMTYLEQVMREVLRLVPPVGGGFRQVIKACEFGGYEIPKGWSILYEINQTHQDSAVYPEPDRFDPDRFTGDRSTNAKPFSYVPFGGGLRECLGKEFARLEMKLFAARMVRECEWELLPDQDLNLIRVPTPHPRDGLRVKFRQTTMNLKD
;
A
#
# COMPACT_ATOMS: atom_id res chain seq x y z
N MET A 1 -36.72 -5.75 3.03
CA MET A 1 -35.86 -6.05 4.20
C MET A 1 -35.54 -4.79 4.97
N ALA A 2 -35.05 -4.93 6.22
CA ALA A 2 -34.62 -3.78 7.00
C ALA A 2 -33.24 -3.28 6.52
N LEU A 3 -32.99 -1.98 6.67
CA LEU A 3 -31.65 -1.42 6.50
C LEU A 3 -30.74 -1.82 7.67
N PRO A 4 -29.39 -1.84 7.49
CA PRO A 4 -28.44 -2.07 8.58
C PRO A 4 -28.68 -1.13 9.78
N PRO A 5 -28.34 -1.57 11.03
CA PRO A 5 -28.42 -0.70 12.20
C PRO A 5 -27.48 0.49 12.07
N GLY A 6 -27.66 1.52 12.90
CA GLY A 6 -26.85 2.75 12.87
C GLY A 6 -27.64 3.97 12.44
N SER A 7 -26.93 5.09 12.34
CA SER A 7 -27.49 6.41 12.01
C SER A 7 -26.75 7.03 10.82
N LEU A 8 -27.44 7.79 9.99
CA LEU A 8 -26.81 8.55 8.93
C LEU A 8 -26.13 9.86 9.41
N GLY A 9 -26.16 10.10 10.72
CA GLY A 9 -25.51 11.27 11.33
C GLY A 9 -26.22 12.60 11.02
N LEU A 10 -25.44 13.68 11.01
CA LEU A 10 -25.96 15.03 10.76
C LEU A 10 -26.33 15.22 9.28
N PRO A 11 -27.38 15.99 8.94
CA PRO A 11 -27.71 16.32 7.56
C PRO A 11 -26.48 16.86 6.80
N LEU A 12 -26.29 16.45 5.56
CA LEU A 12 -25.20 16.80 4.62
C LEU A 12 -23.79 16.35 5.02
N ILE A 13 -23.40 16.44 6.28
CA ILE A 13 -22.04 16.15 6.75
C ILE A 13 -21.92 14.69 7.19
N GLY A 14 -23.00 14.09 7.69
CA GLY A 14 -22.99 12.75 8.27
C GLY A 14 -22.03 12.63 9.45
N ASP A 15 -21.27 11.57 9.45
CA ASP A 15 -20.20 11.28 10.42
C ASP A 15 -18.79 11.54 9.86
N THR A 16 -18.66 12.26 8.74
CA THR A 16 -17.39 12.49 8.05
C THR A 16 -16.28 13.01 8.96
N LEU A 17 -16.60 14.00 9.82
CA LEU A 17 -15.61 14.56 10.74
C LEU A 17 -15.16 13.56 11.80
N ASN A 18 -16.07 12.75 12.32
CA ASN A 18 -15.77 11.71 13.27
C ASN A 18 -14.91 10.61 12.61
N PHE A 19 -15.28 10.20 11.40
CA PHE A 19 -14.51 9.21 10.61
C PHE A 19 -13.06 9.66 10.35
N LEU A 20 -12.84 10.94 10.04
CA LEU A 20 -11.51 11.46 9.74
C LEU A 20 -10.65 11.72 11.01
N LYS A 21 -11.28 12.07 12.15
CA LYS A 21 -10.58 12.48 13.38
C LYS A 21 -10.42 11.36 14.41
N ASP A 22 -11.38 10.45 14.50
CA ASP A 22 -11.38 9.37 15.51
C ASP A 22 -10.87 8.06 14.86
N SER A 23 -9.63 7.72 15.14
CA SER A 23 -9.02 6.47 14.67
C SER A 23 -9.74 5.20 15.17
N GLN A 24 -10.60 5.31 16.18
CA GLN A 24 -11.41 4.22 16.74
C GLN A 24 -12.87 4.25 16.26
N PHE A 25 -13.22 5.15 15.34
CA PHE A 25 -14.59 5.33 14.86
C PHE A 25 -15.27 4.01 14.45
N ALA A 26 -14.65 3.27 13.57
CA ALA A 26 -15.18 2.00 13.08
C ALA A 26 -15.26 0.95 14.19
N LYS A 27 -14.19 0.78 14.99
CA LYS A 27 -14.14 -0.18 16.10
C LYS A 27 -15.27 0.06 17.10
N LYS A 28 -15.50 1.30 17.53
CA LYS A 28 -16.58 1.68 18.47
C LYS A 28 -17.95 1.33 17.90
N ARG A 29 -18.18 1.59 16.61
CA ARG A 29 -19.44 1.30 15.95
C ARG A 29 -19.67 -0.19 15.72
N HIS A 30 -18.65 -0.95 15.37
CA HIS A 30 -18.76 -2.40 15.31
C HIS A 30 -19.03 -3.04 16.69
N GLN A 31 -18.47 -2.50 17.75
CA GLN A 31 -18.80 -2.92 19.12
C GLN A 31 -20.26 -2.65 19.46
N GLN A 32 -20.83 -1.55 18.97
CA GLN A 32 -22.22 -1.16 19.25
C GLN A 32 -23.24 -1.88 18.38
N TYR A 33 -22.97 -2.07 17.08
CA TYR A 33 -23.94 -2.51 16.09
C TYR A 33 -23.64 -3.89 15.50
N GLY A 34 -22.49 -4.47 15.78
CA GLY A 34 -22.03 -5.71 15.16
C GLY A 34 -21.24 -5.51 13.87
N PRO A 35 -21.05 -6.59 13.09
CA PRO A 35 -20.16 -6.59 11.90
C PRO A 35 -20.69 -5.79 10.72
N ILE A 36 -21.93 -5.31 10.76
CA ILE A 36 -22.53 -4.46 9.72
C ILE A 36 -23.27 -3.29 10.36
N PHE A 37 -23.02 -2.08 9.88
CA PHE A 37 -23.76 -0.88 10.28
C PHE A 37 -23.81 0.15 9.15
N LYS A 38 -24.79 1.08 9.22
CA LYS A 38 -24.89 2.22 8.31
C LYS A 38 -24.46 3.52 8.96
N THR A 39 -23.91 4.40 8.14
CA THR A 39 -23.60 5.79 8.47
C THR A 39 -23.65 6.65 7.20
N SER A 40 -23.29 7.93 7.27
CA SER A 40 -23.04 8.75 6.07
C SER A 40 -21.64 9.36 6.15
N ILE A 41 -20.83 9.15 5.12
CA ILE A 41 -19.47 9.66 5.02
C ILE A 41 -19.31 10.36 3.66
N PHE A 42 -18.67 11.52 3.68
CA PHE A 42 -18.48 12.37 2.48
C PHE A 42 -19.80 12.66 1.74
N GLY A 43 -20.90 12.84 2.50
CA GLY A 43 -22.23 13.10 1.95
C GLY A 43 -22.91 11.88 1.31
N GLN A 44 -22.32 10.67 1.46
CA GLN A 44 -22.85 9.43 0.90
C GLN A 44 -23.30 8.47 2.00
N PRO A 45 -24.56 7.96 1.95
CA PRO A 45 -24.96 6.83 2.78
C PRO A 45 -24.01 5.65 2.55
N THR A 46 -23.42 5.15 3.63
CA THR A 46 -22.37 4.14 3.56
C THR A 46 -22.65 3.02 4.54
N VAL A 47 -22.56 1.79 4.08
CA VAL A 47 -22.60 0.58 4.91
C VAL A 47 -21.17 0.15 5.20
N PHE A 48 -20.82 0.01 6.47
CA PHE A 48 -19.56 -0.56 6.93
C PHE A 48 -19.76 -2.05 7.17
N VAL A 49 -18.83 -2.85 6.69
CA VAL A 49 -18.85 -4.30 6.87
C VAL A 49 -17.44 -4.80 7.21
N CYS A 50 -17.35 -5.76 8.11
CA CYS A 50 -16.09 -6.41 8.46
C CYS A 50 -16.26 -7.92 8.64
N GLY A 51 -15.14 -8.62 8.65
CA GLY A 51 -15.08 -10.07 8.77
C GLY A 51 -14.94 -10.77 7.43
N GLN A 52 -14.62 -12.04 7.51
CA GLN A 52 -14.34 -12.89 6.37
C GLN A 52 -15.48 -12.94 5.35
N GLU A 53 -16.72 -13.13 5.83
CA GLU A 53 -17.90 -13.25 4.96
C GLU A 53 -18.19 -11.94 4.22
N ALA A 54 -17.98 -10.80 4.89
CA ALA A 54 -18.13 -9.50 4.29
C ALA A 54 -17.07 -9.25 3.20
N ASN A 55 -15.82 -9.59 3.47
CA ASN A 55 -14.75 -9.47 2.49
C ASN A 55 -15.01 -10.39 1.28
N LEU A 56 -15.39 -11.65 1.52
CA LEU A 56 -15.76 -12.57 0.45
C LEU A 56 -16.92 -12.01 -0.38
N PHE A 57 -17.98 -11.51 0.27
CA PHE A 57 -19.14 -10.97 -0.43
C PHE A 57 -18.78 -9.76 -1.29
N VAL A 58 -18.07 -8.77 -0.73
CA VAL A 58 -17.77 -7.54 -1.48
C VAL A 58 -16.76 -7.80 -2.59
N LEU A 59 -15.69 -8.57 -2.32
CA LEU A 59 -14.57 -8.77 -3.26
C LEU A 59 -14.91 -9.73 -4.41
N SER A 60 -15.86 -10.65 -4.22
CA SER A 60 -16.29 -11.59 -5.28
C SER A 60 -17.41 -11.07 -6.17
N HIS A 61 -18.09 -9.98 -5.80
CA HIS A 61 -19.21 -9.43 -6.59
C HIS A 61 -18.89 -8.09 -7.27
N GLU A 62 -17.61 -7.83 -7.53
CA GLU A 62 -17.16 -6.70 -8.34
C GLU A 62 -17.82 -6.77 -9.74
N ASN A 63 -18.33 -5.65 -10.23
CA ASN A 63 -19.10 -5.49 -11.47
C ASN A 63 -20.49 -6.15 -11.47
N GLN A 64 -20.87 -6.90 -10.45
CA GLN A 64 -22.21 -7.47 -10.31
C GLN A 64 -23.12 -6.64 -9.39
N TYR A 65 -22.67 -6.39 -8.17
CA TYR A 65 -23.33 -5.51 -7.21
C TYR A 65 -22.55 -4.24 -6.93
N PHE A 66 -21.24 -4.28 -7.11
CA PHE A 66 -20.31 -3.25 -6.70
C PHE A 66 -19.38 -2.82 -7.84
N VAL A 67 -19.00 -1.54 -7.80
CA VAL A 67 -17.84 -1.02 -8.55
C VAL A 67 -16.96 -0.22 -7.62
N VAL A 68 -15.68 -0.10 -7.94
CA VAL A 68 -14.75 0.70 -7.16
C VAL A 68 -15.24 2.13 -6.99
N SER A 69 -15.06 2.69 -5.80
CA SER A 69 -15.38 4.09 -5.50
C SER A 69 -14.22 4.76 -4.79
N TRP A 70 -13.94 5.99 -5.19
CA TRP A 70 -12.90 6.83 -4.64
C TRP A 70 -13.44 8.20 -4.24
N PRO A 71 -12.83 8.88 -3.27
CA PRO A 71 -13.17 10.27 -2.97
C PRO A 71 -13.07 11.18 -4.20
N PRO A 72 -13.85 12.25 -4.29
CA PRO A 72 -13.83 13.16 -5.44
C PRO A 72 -12.44 13.74 -5.74
N SER A 73 -11.66 14.09 -4.72
CA SER A 73 -10.28 14.56 -4.86
C SER A 73 -9.39 13.51 -5.51
N THR A 74 -9.47 12.27 -5.03
CA THR A 74 -8.67 11.16 -5.56
C THR A 74 -9.04 10.86 -7.03
N LYS A 75 -10.33 10.86 -7.37
CA LYS A 75 -10.79 10.69 -8.75
C LYS A 75 -10.20 11.74 -9.69
N ALA A 76 -10.24 13.01 -9.28
CA ALA A 76 -9.73 14.12 -10.10
C ALA A 76 -8.20 14.06 -10.27
N LEU A 77 -7.48 13.64 -9.23
CA LEU A 77 -6.01 13.65 -9.21
C LEU A 77 -5.37 12.39 -9.83
N LEU A 78 -6.03 11.24 -9.79
CA LEU A 78 -5.53 10.03 -10.47
C LEU A 78 -5.71 10.09 -11.99
N GLY A 79 -6.76 10.76 -12.47
CA GLY A 79 -7.09 10.83 -13.88
C GLY A 79 -8.00 9.70 -14.37
N PRO A 80 -8.82 9.95 -15.40
CA PRO A 80 -9.88 9.03 -15.83
C PRO A 80 -9.36 7.73 -16.44
N LEU A 81 -8.14 7.72 -16.98
CA LEU A 81 -7.53 6.55 -17.62
C LEU A 81 -6.79 5.64 -16.60
N SER A 82 -6.65 6.08 -15.36
CA SER A 82 -6.01 5.30 -14.30
C SER A 82 -6.75 3.98 -14.04
N LEU A 83 -6.01 2.86 -13.98
CA LEU A 83 -6.55 1.52 -13.67
C LEU A 83 -7.39 1.52 -12.39
N ALA A 84 -7.04 2.35 -11.41
CA ALA A 84 -7.75 2.46 -10.14
C ALA A 84 -9.21 2.92 -10.31
N LEU A 85 -9.53 3.66 -11.38
CA LEU A 85 -10.85 4.21 -11.66
C LEU A 85 -11.63 3.43 -12.71
N GLN A 86 -10.96 2.67 -13.57
CA GLN A 86 -11.59 1.87 -14.62
C GLN A 86 -12.43 0.72 -14.04
N THR A 87 -13.46 0.31 -14.75
CA THR A 87 -14.40 -0.75 -14.35
C THR A 87 -14.66 -1.73 -15.50
N GLY A 88 -15.27 -2.87 -15.20
CA GLY A 88 -15.70 -3.85 -16.22
C GLY A 88 -14.56 -4.38 -17.08
N SER A 89 -14.82 -4.56 -18.37
CA SER A 89 -13.87 -5.10 -19.35
C SER A 89 -12.66 -4.18 -19.56
N GLU A 90 -12.87 -2.86 -19.52
CA GLU A 90 -11.78 -1.89 -19.64
C GLU A 90 -10.72 -2.08 -18.55
N HIS A 91 -11.14 -2.20 -17.28
CA HIS A 91 -10.24 -2.53 -16.18
C HIS A 91 -9.51 -3.85 -16.41
N GLN A 92 -10.21 -4.91 -16.85
CA GLN A 92 -9.61 -6.22 -17.05
C GLN A 92 -8.54 -6.19 -18.15
N ASN A 93 -8.81 -5.54 -19.26
CA ASN A 93 -7.87 -5.41 -20.37
C ASN A 93 -6.63 -4.60 -19.98
N ARG A 94 -6.83 -3.45 -19.31
CA ARG A 94 -5.70 -2.64 -18.81
C ARG A 94 -4.88 -3.37 -17.77
N ARG A 95 -5.54 -4.08 -16.85
CA ARG A 95 -4.85 -4.88 -15.84
C ARG A 95 -3.93 -5.92 -16.46
N LYS A 96 -4.35 -6.60 -17.55
CA LYS A 96 -3.51 -7.58 -18.25
C LYS A 96 -2.22 -6.94 -18.81
N LEU A 97 -2.34 -5.73 -19.40
CA LEU A 97 -1.18 -5.01 -19.92
C LEU A 97 -0.20 -4.62 -18.81
N LEU A 98 -0.72 -4.00 -17.75
CA LEU A 98 0.10 -3.58 -16.61
C LEU A 98 0.74 -4.76 -15.88
N TYR A 99 0.08 -5.92 -15.82
CA TYR A 99 0.61 -7.11 -15.18
C TYR A 99 1.92 -7.60 -15.79
N GLN A 100 2.21 -7.28 -17.06
CA GLN A 100 3.47 -7.66 -17.71
C GLN A 100 4.70 -7.10 -16.97
N ALA A 101 4.58 -5.92 -16.35
CA ALA A 101 5.64 -5.31 -15.54
C ALA A 101 5.82 -5.96 -14.15
N PHE A 102 4.91 -6.83 -13.74
CA PHE A 102 4.91 -7.49 -12.42
C PHE A 102 5.01 -9.01 -12.51
N GLN A 103 5.34 -9.56 -13.70
CA GLN A 103 5.59 -10.98 -13.87
C GLN A 103 6.91 -11.42 -13.19
N PRO A 104 7.08 -12.69 -12.83
CA PRO A 104 8.27 -13.18 -12.13
C PRO A 104 9.60 -12.80 -12.79
N ARG A 105 9.66 -12.77 -14.12
CA ARG A 105 10.87 -12.36 -14.88
C ARG A 105 11.20 -10.89 -14.66
N ALA A 106 10.19 -10.01 -14.67
CA ALA A 106 10.38 -8.59 -14.40
C ALA A 106 10.83 -8.36 -12.96
N LEU A 107 10.17 -9.02 -11.99
CA LEU A 107 10.51 -8.94 -10.57
C LEU A 107 11.95 -9.39 -10.30
N ALA A 108 12.42 -10.46 -10.93
CA ALA A 108 13.81 -10.88 -10.81
C ALA A 108 14.79 -9.81 -11.33
N GLY A 109 14.42 -9.08 -12.39
CA GLY A 109 15.21 -7.97 -12.93
C GLY A 109 15.28 -6.75 -12.02
N TYR A 110 14.33 -6.56 -11.09
CA TYR A 110 14.31 -5.42 -10.17
C TYR A 110 15.21 -5.58 -8.95
N ILE A 111 15.62 -6.80 -8.61
CA ILE A 111 16.38 -7.09 -7.38
C ILE A 111 17.67 -6.26 -7.31
N GLY A 112 18.47 -6.22 -8.38
CA GLY A 112 19.72 -5.46 -8.40
C GLY A 112 19.52 -3.97 -8.09
N GLY A 113 18.50 -3.35 -8.70
CA GLY A 113 18.17 -1.95 -8.43
C GLY A 113 17.71 -1.71 -6.99
N MET A 114 16.90 -2.63 -6.42
CA MET A 114 16.50 -2.57 -5.02
C MET A 114 17.70 -2.69 -4.08
N GLU A 115 18.62 -3.63 -4.35
CA GLU A 115 19.86 -3.84 -3.59
C GLU A 115 20.74 -2.59 -3.57
N ASP A 116 20.99 -2.01 -4.73
CA ASP A 116 21.83 -0.81 -4.88
C ASP A 116 21.26 0.39 -4.11
N ILE A 117 19.95 0.62 -4.23
CA ILE A 117 19.27 1.71 -3.53
C ILE A 117 19.28 1.45 -2.03
N THR A 118 18.94 0.24 -1.59
CA THR A 118 18.97 -0.13 -0.18
C THR A 118 20.35 0.10 0.42
N GLY A 119 21.41 -0.37 -0.24
CA GLY A 119 22.80 -0.18 0.22
C GLY A 119 23.17 1.30 0.40
N ARG A 120 22.80 2.17 -0.56
CA ARG A 120 23.03 3.62 -0.45
C ARG A 120 22.33 4.24 0.76
N TYR A 121 21.08 3.86 1.01
CA TYR A 121 20.32 4.39 2.14
C TYR A 121 20.84 3.87 3.49
N LEU A 122 21.22 2.60 3.60
CA LEU A 122 21.83 2.06 4.80
C LEU A 122 23.14 2.80 5.16
N GLN A 123 23.98 3.08 4.17
CA GLN A 123 25.21 3.86 4.36
C GLN A 123 24.89 5.30 4.81
N ARG A 124 23.94 5.97 4.16
CA ARG A 124 23.48 7.33 4.51
C ARG A 124 22.97 7.38 5.95
N TRP A 125 22.08 6.46 6.34
CA TRP A 125 21.49 6.42 7.68
C TRP A 125 22.52 6.11 8.77
N THR A 126 23.50 5.28 8.48
CA THR A 126 24.64 5.03 9.39
C THR A 126 25.42 6.33 9.67
N GLN A 127 25.61 7.18 8.66
CA GLN A 127 26.29 8.46 8.82
C GLN A 127 25.45 9.49 9.60
N MET A 128 24.13 9.45 9.47
CA MET A 128 23.20 10.34 10.20
C MET A 128 23.14 10.04 11.69
N SER A 129 23.29 8.79 12.07
CA SER A 129 23.25 8.21 13.42
C SER A 129 21.94 8.41 14.22
N GLU A 130 21.39 9.61 14.30
CA GLU A 130 20.09 9.92 14.94
C GLU A 130 19.25 10.79 14.01
N PHE A 131 18.04 10.33 13.68
CA PHE A 131 17.15 11.04 12.75
C PHE A 131 15.70 10.57 12.86
N ALA A 132 14.77 11.33 12.23
CA ALA A 132 13.40 10.90 11.98
C ALA A 132 13.38 10.01 10.74
N TRP A 133 12.99 8.75 10.91
CA TRP A 133 13.15 7.74 9.85
C TRP A 133 12.05 7.77 8.80
N TYR A 134 10.82 8.14 9.18
CA TYR A 134 9.70 8.12 8.24
C TYR A 134 9.92 9.01 7.00
N PRO A 135 10.42 10.26 7.10
CA PRO A 135 10.78 11.05 5.92
C PRO A 135 11.86 10.39 5.05
N GLU A 136 12.87 9.78 5.66
CA GLU A 136 13.92 9.06 4.94
C GLU A 136 13.38 7.80 4.24
N LEU A 137 12.44 7.09 4.87
CA LEU A 137 11.75 5.95 4.24
C LEU A 137 10.89 6.40 3.06
N ARG A 138 10.29 7.58 3.12
CA ARG A 138 9.57 8.15 1.96
C ARG A 138 10.53 8.38 0.79
N ASN A 139 11.68 8.98 1.02
CA ASN A 139 12.69 9.17 -0.01
C ASN A 139 13.16 7.82 -0.59
N TYR A 140 13.46 6.85 0.29
CA TYR A 140 13.88 5.51 -0.11
C TYR A 140 12.86 4.83 -1.03
N THR A 141 11.61 4.72 -0.60
CA THR A 141 10.58 4.03 -1.40
C THR A 141 10.24 4.79 -2.69
N PHE A 142 10.36 6.11 -2.69
CA PHE A 142 10.18 6.88 -3.92
C PHE A 142 11.35 6.68 -4.89
N ASP A 143 12.59 6.60 -4.41
CA ASP A 143 13.75 6.29 -5.24
C ASP A 143 13.66 4.88 -5.84
N VAL A 144 13.19 3.90 -5.06
CA VAL A 144 12.92 2.55 -5.59
C VAL A 144 11.83 2.58 -6.65
N ALA A 145 10.70 3.23 -6.37
CA ALA A 145 9.58 3.32 -7.30
C ALA A 145 9.99 4.09 -8.58
N SER A 146 10.64 5.24 -8.47
CA SER A 146 11.07 6.04 -9.62
C SER A 146 12.09 5.30 -10.48
N LYS A 147 13.05 4.60 -9.88
CA LYS A 147 14.05 3.81 -10.61
C LYS A 147 13.43 2.61 -11.33
N LEU A 148 12.65 1.81 -10.62
CA LEU A 148 12.17 0.54 -11.15
C LEU A 148 10.90 0.66 -12.00
N LEU A 149 10.07 1.69 -11.75
CA LEU A 149 8.84 1.88 -12.49
C LEU A 149 8.97 2.87 -13.65
N VAL A 150 9.93 3.81 -13.58
CA VAL A 150 10.07 4.89 -14.58
C VAL A 150 11.49 4.96 -15.17
N GLY A 151 12.49 4.40 -14.48
CA GLY A 151 13.91 4.43 -14.90
C GLY A 151 14.65 5.70 -14.49
N ILE A 152 14.18 6.42 -13.46
CA ILE A 152 14.79 7.66 -12.95
C ILE A 152 15.61 7.36 -11.69
N ASP A 153 16.88 7.71 -11.69
CA ASP A 153 17.73 7.61 -10.52
C ASP A 153 17.51 8.80 -9.58
N ASN A 154 17.54 8.54 -8.24
CA ASN A 154 17.40 9.56 -7.20
C ASN A 154 16.16 10.45 -7.40
N GLY A 155 15.03 9.82 -7.70
CA GLY A 155 13.77 10.52 -8.01
C GLY A 155 13.34 11.50 -6.92
N SER A 156 13.61 11.19 -5.64
CA SER A 156 13.26 12.04 -4.50
C SER A 156 13.93 13.42 -4.53
N ASP A 157 15.11 13.54 -5.14
CA ASP A 157 15.86 14.79 -5.27
C ASP A 157 15.52 15.59 -6.54
N THR A 158 14.60 15.09 -7.38
CA THR A 158 14.22 15.71 -8.66
C THR A 158 12.98 16.61 -8.54
N ALA A 159 12.74 17.43 -9.56
CA ALA A 159 11.51 18.20 -9.66
C ALA A 159 10.26 17.30 -9.67
N LEU A 160 10.34 16.13 -10.32
CA LEU A 160 9.28 15.13 -10.34
C LEU A 160 8.95 14.67 -8.92
N GLY A 161 9.94 14.39 -8.07
CA GLY A 161 9.73 14.02 -6.67
C GLY A 161 9.03 15.12 -5.87
N HIS A 162 9.43 16.36 -6.03
CA HIS A 162 8.81 17.50 -5.33
C HIS A 162 7.35 17.74 -5.77
N TYR A 163 7.08 17.62 -7.07
CA TYR A 163 5.69 17.71 -7.57
C TYR A 163 4.85 16.54 -7.07
N PHE A 164 5.45 15.34 -7.03
CA PHE A 164 4.77 14.14 -6.58
C PHE A 164 4.37 14.21 -5.10
N GLU A 165 5.25 14.67 -4.21
CA GLU A 165 4.94 14.88 -2.79
C GLU A 165 3.75 15.84 -2.60
N THR A 166 3.79 16.99 -3.26
CA THR A 166 2.69 17.96 -3.21
C THR A 166 1.39 17.40 -3.78
N TRP A 167 1.47 16.61 -4.84
CA TRP A 167 0.32 15.94 -5.42
C TRP A 167 -0.30 14.90 -4.49
N CYS A 168 0.51 14.09 -3.80
CA CYS A 168 0.05 13.11 -2.81
C CYS A 168 -0.75 13.76 -1.68
N GLU A 169 -0.34 14.94 -1.19
CA GLU A 169 -1.06 15.66 -0.14
C GLU A 169 -2.51 16.02 -0.49
N GLY A 170 -2.79 16.16 -1.79
CA GLY A 170 -4.12 16.50 -2.29
C GLY A 170 -5.08 15.33 -2.44
N LEU A 171 -4.59 14.09 -2.57
CA LEU A 171 -5.38 12.92 -2.94
C LEU A 171 -6.57 12.66 -2.00
N PHE A 172 -6.39 12.88 -0.71
CA PHE A 172 -7.43 12.66 0.31
C PHE A 172 -7.85 13.97 0.99
N SER A 173 -7.69 15.10 0.29
CA SER A 173 -8.08 16.43 0.78
C SER A 173 -9.52 16.79 0.37
N ILE A 174 -10.04 17.88 0.91
CA ILE A 174 -11.30 18.47 0.45
C ILE A 174 -11.09 19.01 -0.98
N PRO A 175 -11.94 18.64 -1.97
CA PRO A 175 -11.74 18.99 -3.38
C PRO A 175 -12.13 20.47 -3.68
N LEU A 176 -11.49 21.39 -2.96
CA LEU A 176 -11.66 22.84 -3.16
C LEU A 176 -10.54 23.34 -4.08
N ASP A 177 -10.89 23.64 -5.32
CA ASP A 177 -9.95 24.04 -6.38
C ASP A 177 -9.62 25.54 -6.29
N VAL A 178 -8.80 25.90 -5.31
CA VAL A 178 -8.21 27.25 -5.19
C VAL A 178 -6.71 27.14 -4.90
N PRO A 179 -5.87 28.09 -5.38
CA PRO A 179 -4.41 27.92 -5.42
C PRO A 179 -3.72 27.67 -4.08
N TRP A 180 -4.32 28.07 -2.96
CA TRP A 180 -3.74 27.90 -1.61
C TRP A 180 -4.20 26.65 -0.88
N THR A 181 -5.15 25.90 -1.41
CA THR A 181 -5.58 24.63 -0.81
C THR A 181 -4.65 23.48 -1.19
N LYS A 182 -4.67 22.39 -0.41
CA LYS A 182 -3.96 21.16 -0.76
C LYS A 182 -4.40 20.62 -2.11
N PHE A 183 -5.71 20.63 -2.39
CA PHE A 183 -6.25 20.14 -3.66
C PHE A 183 -5.82 21.01 -4.85
N GLY A 184 -5.93 22.34 -4.75
CA GLY A 184 -5.54 23.22 -5.85
C GLY A 184 -4.06 23.17 -6.16
N LYS A 185 -3.18 23.08 -5.12
CA LYS A 185 -1.74 22.85 -5.30
C LYS A 185 -1.47 21.49 -5.98
N ALA A 186 -2.12 20.44 -5.50
CA ALA A 186 -1.95 19.10 -6.06
C ALA A 186 -2.41 19.00 -7.52
N LYS A 187 -3.49 19.69 -7.89
CA LYS A 187 -3.97 19.76 -9.27
C LYS A 187 -2.92 20.41 -10.19
N LYS A 188 -2.34 21.53 -9.77
CA LYS A 188 -1.24 22.16 -10.50
C LYS A 188 -0.01 21.23 -10.62
N CYS A 189 0.36 20.55 -9.54
CA CYS A 189 1.46 19.59 -9.55
C CYS A 189 1.16 18.40 -10.44
N ARG A 190 -0.09 17.93 -10.53
CA ARG A 190 -0.49 16.88 -11.48
C ARG A 190 -0.17 17.28 -12.92
N ASP A 191 -0.51 18.49 -13.33
CA ASP A 191 -0.22 18.95 -14.69
C ASP A 191 1.28 18.96 -14.99
N LEU A 192 2.10 19.40 -14.02
CA LEU A 192 3.56 19.37 -14.13
C LEU A 192 4.10 17.94 -14.18
N LEU A 193 3.59 17.05 -13.33
CA LEU A 193 3.96 15.63 -13.34
C LEU A 193 3.64 14.96 -14.68
N LEU A 194 2.46 15.21 -15.23
CA LEU A 194 2.07 14.64 -16.53
C LEU A 194 2.94 15.16 -17.67
N ALA A 195 3.38 16.43 -17.61
CA ALA A 195 4.30 17.00 -18.60
C ALA A 195 5.69 16.35 -18.51
N GLU A 196 6.23 16.17 -17.30
CA GLU A 196 7.51 15.48 -17.08
C GLU A 196 7.43 14.01 -17.53
N LEU A 197 6.35 13.30 -17.16
CA LEU A 197 6.15 11.92 -17.58
C LEU A 197 6.00 11.80 -19.11
N GLU A 198 5.36 12.77 -19.77
CA GLU A 198 5.27 12.78 -21.21
C GLU A 198 6.66 12.88 -21.87
N ASN A 199 7.52 13.78 -21.41
CA ASN A 199 8.88 13.90 -21.90
C ASN A 199 9.64 12.58 -21.74
N ILE A 200 9.61 11.99 -20.55
CA ILE A 200 10.28 10.72 -20.25
C ILE A 200 9.78 9.60 -21.16
N ILE A 201 8.47 9.49 -21.34
CA ILE A 201 7.85 8.45 -22.19
C ILE A 201 8.28 8.62 -23.65
N ARG A 202 8.23 9.87 -24.19
CA ARG A 202 8.62 10.17 -25.57
C ARG A 202 10.09 9.88 -25.81
N ASP A 203 10.97 10.31 -24.92
CA ASP A 203 12.41 10.04 -25.00
C ASP A 203 12.68 8.54 -25.01
N ARG A 204 11.98 7.79 -24.16
CA ARG A 204 12.13 6.33 -24.08
C ARG A 204 11.60 5.63 -25.32
N GLN A 205 10.51 6.11 -25.93
CA GLN A 205 9.99 5.57 -27.19
C GLN A 205 10.90 5.82 -28.37
N GLN A 206 11.69 6.92 -28.36
CA GLN A 206 12.62 7.27 -29.43
C GLN A 206 13.97 6.55 -29.30
N ALA A 207 14.46 6.35 -28.07
CA ALA A 207 15.84 5.86 -27.84
C ALA A 207 16.06 4.37 -28.12
N ALA A 208 15.12 3.54 -27.97
CA ALA A 208 14.96 2.12 -28.34
C ALA A 208 13.79 1.57 -27.51
N PRO A 209 12.77 1.01 -28.13
CA PRO A 209 11.67 0.43 -27.38
C PRO A 209 12.19 -0.75 -26.55
N GLY A 210 12.01 -0.67 -25.24
CA GLY A 210 12.41 -1.70 -24.31
C GLY A 210 13.27 -1.15 -23.17
N GLY A 211 13.27 -1.83 -22.06
CA GLY A 211 14.02 -1.54 -20.85
C GLY A 211 13.72 -2.61 -19.82
N SER A 212 14.56 -2.71 -18.78
CA SER A 212 14.34 -3.64 -17.67
C SER A 212 13.40 -3.08 -16.60
N ASP A 213 13.03 -1.80 -16.69
CA ASP A 213 12.06 -1.14 -15.81
C ASP A 213 10.60 -1.32 -16.30
N ALA A 214 9.64 -1.01 -15.42
CA ALA A 214 8.23 -1.21 -15.73
C ALA A 214 7.77 -0.35 -16.92
N LEU A 215 8.21 0.92 -17.05
CA LEU A 215 7.84 1.78 -18.16
C LEU A 215 8.27 1.18 -19.51
N GLY A 216 9.51 0.68 -19.60
CA GLY A 216 10.01 0.02 -20.81
C GLY A 216 9.16 -1.20 -21.19
N LEU A 217 8.77 -2.02 -20.21
CA LEU A 217 7.88 -3.16 -20.43
C LEU A 217 6.48 -2.71 -20.86
N LEU A 218 5.92 -1.65 -20.27
CA LEU A 218 4.60 -1.12 -20.60
C LEU A 218 4.53 -0.49 -22.00
N ILE A 219 5.57 0.19 -22.46
CA ILE A 219 5.67 0.72 -23.82
C ILE A 219 5.61 -0.42 -24.85
N CYS A 220 6.23 -1.56 -24.52
CA CYS A 220 6.24 -2.73 -25.38
C CYS A 220 5.02 -3.66 -25.20
N ALA A 221 4.23 -3.46 -24.15
CA ALA A 221 3.08 -4.31 -23.83
C ALA A 221 2.04 -4.28 -24.95
N ARG A 222 1.48 -5.45 -25.26
CA ARG A 222 0.38 -5.63 -26.22
C ARG A 222 -0.69 -6.49 -25.59
N ASP A 223 -1.95 -6.16 -25.88
CA ASP A 223 -3.08 -7.03 -25.54
C ASP A 223 -3.23 -8.18 -26.54
N ASP A 224 -4.25 -9.02 -26.32
CA ASP A 224 -4.53 -10.17 -27.16
C ASP A 224 -4.87 -9.80 -28.63
N GLU A 225 -5.24 -8.52 -28.87
CA GLU A 225 -5.60 -7.94 -30.17
C GLU A 225 -4.43 -7.17 -30.81
N GLY A 226 -3.28 -7.07 -30.10
CA GLY A 226 -2.09 -6.34 -30.55
C GLY A 226 -2.10 -4.85 -30.25
N ASN A 227 -3.08 -4.34 -29.49
CA ASN A 227 -3.14 -2.93 -29.10
C ASN A 227 -2.15 -2.60 -27.98
N SER A 228 -1.60 -1.39 -28.01
CA SER A 228 -0.72 -0.86 -26.97
C SER A 228 -1.42 0.20 -26.13
N LEU A 229 -0.81 0.56 -25.01
CA LEU A 229 -1.22 1.75 -24.25
C LEU A 229 -0.90 3.02 -25.04
N SER A 230 -1.85 3.93 -25.13
CA SER A 230 -1.63 5.28 -25.65
C SER A 230 -0.74 6.10 -24.72
N LEU A 231 -0.18 7.22 -25.21
CA LEU A 231 0.61 8.12 -24.38
C LEU A 231 -0.15 8.63 -23.14
N GLU A 232 -1.42 9.01 -23.31
CA GLU A 232 -2.24 9.50 -22.21
C GLU A 232 -2.52 8.40 -21.17
N GLU A 233 -2.75 7.16 -21.63
CA GLU A 233 -2.89 6.02 -20.75
C GLU A 233 -1.59 5.73 -20.00
N LEU A 234 -0.45 5.73 -20.69
CA LEU A 234 0.86 5.51 -20.05
C LEU A 234 1.11 6.53 -18.94
N LYS A 235 0.82 7.82 -19.18
CA LYS A 235 0.98 8.88 -18.17
C LYS A 235 0.15 8.60 -16.90
N ASP A 236 -1.16 8.34 -17.04
CA ASP A 236 -2.04 8.09 -15.91
C ASP A 236 -1.66 6.75 -15.19
N GLN A 237 -1.24 5.72 -15.94
CA GLN A 237 -0.82 4.45 -15.33
C GLN A 237 0.51 4.60 -14.58
N VAL A 238 1.50 5.27 -15.14
CA VAL A 238 2.80 5.48 -14.49
C VAL A 238 2.62 6.31 -13.21
N LEU A 239 1.81 7.37 -13.25
CA LEU A 239 1.50 8.16 -12.07
C LEU A 239 0.79 7.32 -10.98
N LEU A 240 -0.14 6.44 -11.37
CA LEU A 240 -0.77 5.49 -10.45
C LEU A 240 0.25 4.52 -9.84
N LEU A 241 1.15 3.95 -10.65
CA LEU A 241 2.13 2.98 -10.19
C LEU A 241 3.12 3.61 -9.20
N LEU A 242 3.60 4.83 -9.46
CA LEU A 242 4.43 5.59 -8.53
C LEU A 242 3.72 5.78 -7.18
N PHE A 243 2.46 6.24 -7.20
CA PHE A 243 1.68 6.44 -5.98
C PHE A 243 1.46 5.14 -5.21
N ALA A 244 1.01 4.10 -5.91
CA ALA A 244 0.68 2.82 -5.27
C ALA A 244 1.93 2.14 -4.69
N GLY A 245 3.07 2.23 -5.38
CA GLY A 245 4.33 1.61 -4.96
C GLY A 245 5.05 2.40 -3.86
N HIS A 246 4.86 3.71 -3.77
CA HIS A 246 5.52 4.54 -2.78
C HIS A 246 4.78 4.59 -1.44
N GLU A 247 3.57 5.15 -1.41
CA GLU A 247 2.84 5.44 -0.16
C GLU A 247 2.58 4.19 0.70
N THR A 248 2.19 3.09 0.08
CA THR A 248 1.84 1.86 0.79
C THR A 248 3.08 1.15 1.33
N LEU A 249 4.16 1.12 0.55
CA LEU A 249 5.43 0.52 0.96
C LEU A 249 6.12 1.31 2.06
N THR A 250 6.12 2.64 1.99
CA THR A 250 6.61 3.49 3.10
C THR A 250 5.94 3.13 4.42
N SER A 251 4.61 3.02 4.41
CA SER A 251 3.83 2.64 5.61
C SER A 251 4.18 1.24 6.11
N ALA A 252 4.28 0.26 5.21
CA ALA A 252 4.60 -1.12 5.57
C ALA A 252 6.01 -1.26 6.15
N ILE A 253 6.99 -0.62 5.53
CA ILE A 253 8.40 -0.63 5.98
C ILE A 253 8.55 0.12 7.31
N ALA A 254 7.92 1.29 7.47
CA ALA A 254 7.93 2.02 8.73
C ALA A 254 7.31 1.20 9.87
N SER A 255 6.21 0.49 9.57
CA SER A 255 5.56 -0.40 10.54
C SER A 255 6.44 -1.60 10.90
N PHE A 256 7.15 -2.19 9.93
CA PHE A 256 8.15 -3.23 10.18
C PHE A 256 9.25 -2.71 11.12
N CYS A 257 9.85 -1.57 10.81
CA CYS A 257 10.93 -0.98 11.63
C CYS A 257 10.48 -0.68 13.07
N LEU A 258 9.26 -0.17 13.23
CA LEU A 258 8.66 0.11 14.54
C LEU A 258 8.39 -1.18 15.34
N LEU A 259 7.65 -2.12 14.75
CA LEU A 259 7.21 -3.33 15.43
C LEU A 259 8.40 -4.25 15.81
N VAL A 260 9.38 -4.37 14.93
CA VAL A 260 10.57 -5.18 15.21
C VAL A 260 11.45 -4.54 16.29
N ALA A 261 11.59 -3.20 16.30
CA ALA A 261 12.30 -2.52 17.38
C ALA A 261 11.63 -2.69 18.76
N GLN A 262 10.31 -2.81 18.78
CA GLN A 262 9.54 -3.06 20.01
C GLN A 262 9.51 -4.51 20.46
N ASN A 263 9.99 -5.45 19.62
CA ASN A 263 9.96 -6.90 19.89
C ASN A 263 11.35 -7.54 19.66
N PRO A 264 12.30 -7.39 20.63
CA PRO A 264 13.68 -7.86 20.48
C PRO A 264 13.82 -9.37 20.24
N ASP A 265 12.90 -10.17 20.76
CA ASP A 265 12.84 -11.62 20.56
C ASP A 265 12.52 -11.97 19.08
N VAL A 266 11.65 -11.21 18.44
CA VAL A 266 11.37 -11.34 17.00
C VAL A 266 12.60 -10.94 16.19
N MET A 267 13.27 -9.83 16.54
CA MET A 267 14.52 -9.41 15.90
C MET A 267 15.58 -10.51 15.97
N ALA A 268 15.75 -11.13 17.15
CA ALA A 268 16.73 -12.21 17.35
C ALA A 268 16.42 -13.43 16.45
N LYS A 269 15.15 -13.82 16.31
CA LYS A 269 14.73 -14.92 15.42
C LYS A 269 14.98 -14.58 13.94
N ILE A 270 14.68 -13.33 13.50
CA ILE A 270 14.99 -12.92 12.13
C ILE A 270 16.50 -13.02 11.88
N ARG A 271 17.32 -12.49 12.79
CA ARG A 271 18.78 -12.55 12.69
C ARG A 271 19.31 -13.98 12.63
N ALA A 272 18.76 -14.89 13.43
CA ALA A 272 19.12 -16.31 13.41
C ALA A 272 18.79 -16.96 12.05
N GLU A 273 17.65 -16.61 11.43
CA GLU A 273 17.35 -17.06 10.07
C GLU A 273 18.35 -16.50 9.07
N GLN A 274 18.70 -15.21 9.18
CA GLN A 274 19.60 -14.56 8.22
C GLN A 274 21.03 -15.14 8.25
N GLN A 275 21.48 -15.72 9.34
CA GLN A 275 22.80 -16.38 9.44
C GLN A 275 22.94 -17.60 8.53
N GLN A 276 21.84 -18.12 7.99
CA GLN A 276 21.84 -19.27 7.07
C GLN A 276 22.16 -18.87 5.61
N PHE A 277 22.24 -17.57 5.32
CA PHE A 277 22.47 -17.07 3.98
C PHE A 277 23.83 -16.35 3.87
N PRO A 278 24.52 -16.41 2.71
CA PRO A 278 25.80 -15.73 2.50
C PRO A 278 25.73 -14.24 2.82
N ALA A 279 26.76 -13.73 3.44
CA ALA A 279 26.80 -12.34 3.91
C ALA A 279 27.17 -11.34 2.80
N THR A 280 27.98 -11.80 1.83
CA THR A 280 28.73 -10.95 0.89
C THR A 280 28.13 -10.88 -0.52
N GLU A 281 27.17 -11.73 -0.84
CA GLU A 281 26.55 -11.79 -2.16
C GLU A 281 25.21 -11.02 -2.19
N PRO A 282 24.87 -10.37 -3.31
CA PRO A 282 23.53 -9.84 -3.49
C PRO A 282 22.44 -10.91 -3.29
N LEU A 283 21.33 -10.54 -2.66
CA LEU A 283 20.23 -11.46 -2.41
C LEU A 283 19.58 -11.92 -3.72
N THR A 284 19.40 -13.22 -3.86
CA THR A 284 18.68 -13.80 -4.98
C THR A 284 17.19 -14.01 -4.65
N LEU A 285 16.36 -14.10 -5.68
CA LEU A 285 14.94 -14.41 -5.51
C LEU A 285 14.72 -15.73 -4.76
N GLU A 286 15.58 -16.72 -5.02
CA GLU A 286 15.49 -18.04 -4.37
C GLU A 286 15.85 -17.97 -2.89
N GLN A 287 16.86 -17.21 -2.53
CA GLN A 287 17.20 -16.97 -1.11
C GLN A 287 16.07 -16.22 -0.39
N LEU A 288 15.50 -15.18 -1.02
CA LEU A 288 14.37 -14.46 -0.46
C LEU A 288 13.15 -15.36 -0.24
N LYS A 289 12.88 -16.32 -1.12
CA LYS A 289 11.81 -17.31 -0.93
C LYS A 289 12.06 -18.24 0.26
N GLN A 290 13.30 -18.57 0.55
CA GLN A 290 13.68 -19.45 1.67
C GLN A 290 13.58 -18.76 3.05
N MET A 291 13.52 -17.43 3.13
CA MET A 291 13.36 -16.67 4.37
C MET A 291 11.93 -16.78 4.88
N THR A 292 11.62 -17.90 5.52
CA THR A 292 10.24 -18.25 5.93
C THR A 292 9.79 -17.50 7.17
N TYR A 293 10.68 -17.31 8.15
CA TYR A 293 10.33 -16.54 9.36
C TYR A 293 10.18 -15.05 9.05
N LEU A 294 11.05 -14.51 8.22
CA LEU A 294 10.92 -13.13 7.75
C LEU A 294 9.59 -12.91 6.99
N GLU A 295 9.15 -13.89 6.19
CA GLU A 295 7.83 -13.85 5.56
C GLU A 295 6.69 -13.82 6.57
N GLN A 296 6.78 -14.60 7.66
CA GLN A 296 5.78 -14.59 8.73
C GLN A 296 5.75 -13.23 9.43
N VAL A 297 6.91 -12.64 9.71
CA VAL A 297 7.03 -11.29 10.28
C VAL A 297 6.35 -10.25 9.36
N MET A 298 6.62 -10.28 8.05
CA MET A 298 5.98 -9.37 7.09
C MET A 298 4.46 -9.54 7.05
N ARG A 299 3.99 -10.76 7.10
CA ARG A 299 2.55 -11.06 7.16
C ARG A 299 1.91 -10.49 8.43
N GLU A 300 2.58 -10.62 9.57
CA GLU A 300 2.06 -10.09 10.85
C GLU A 300 2.10 -8.56 10.89
N VAL A 301 3.12 -7.93 10.32
CA VAL A 301 3.17 -6.47 10.12
C VAL A 301 1.94 -6.00 9.32
N LEU A 302 1.68 -6.62 8.17
CA LEU A 302 0.56 -6.29 7.31
C LEU A 302 -0.82 -6.66 7.91
N ARG A 303 -0.87 -7.59 8.85
CA ARG A 303 -2.08 -7.88 9.63
C ARG A 303 -2.39 -6.78 10.63
N LEU A 304 -1.40 -6.42 11.46
CA LEU A 304 -1.57 -5.42 12.52
C LEU A 304 -1.74 -4.02 11.97
N VAL A 305 -0.93 -3.66 10.98
CA VAL A 305 -0.87 -2.31 10.40
C VAL A 305 -0.95 -2.41 8.87
N PRO A 306 -2.10 -2.83 8.30
CA PRO A 306 -2.24 -2.83 6.86
C PRO A 306 -2.17 -1.38 6.33
N PRO A 307 -1.35 -1.08 5.31
CA PRO A 307 -1.25 0.26 4.72
C PRO A 307 -2.58 0.82 4.22
N VAL A 308 -3.47 -0.05 3.76
CA VAL A 308 -4.84 0.28 3.35
C VAL A 308 -5.81 -0.39 4.31
N GLY A 309 -6.54 0.40 5.09
CA GLY A 309 -7.43 -0.09 6.14
C GLY A 309 -8.76 -0.66 5.65
N GLY A 310 -9.10 -0.49 4.37
CA GLY A 310 -10.34 -0.95 3.75
C GLY A 310 -10.54 -0.35 2.37
N GLY A 311 -11.66 -0.67 1.73
CA GLY A 311 -11.94 -0.16 0.38
C GLY A 311 -13.39 0.17 0.14
N PHE A 312 -13.63 1.33 -0.45
CA PHE A 312 -14.96 1.77 -0.84
C PHE A 312 -15.42 1.12 -2.14
N ARG A 313 -16.71 0.77 -2.18
CA ARG A 313 -17.42 0.38 -3.40
C ARG A 313 -18.72 1.16 -3.49
N GLN A 314 -19.13 1.47 -4.71
CA GLN A 314 -20.47 1.96 -5.01
C GLN A 314 -21.39 0.78 -5.28
N VAL A 315 -22.58 0.77 -4.69
CA VAL A 315 -23.63 -0.23 -4.93
C VAL A 315 -24.35 0.11 -6.22
N ILE A 316 -24.12 -0.65 -7.28
CA ILE A 316 -24.74 -0.44 -8.61
C ILE A 316 -26.06 -1.20 -8.78
N LYS A 317 -26.29 -2.20 -7.94
CA LYS A 317 -27.52 -3.00 -7.87
C LYS A 317 -27.82 -3.32 -6.42
N ALA A 318 -29.04 -3.08 -5.97
CA ALA A 318 -29.46 -3.43 -4.61
C ALA A 318 -29.15 -4.91 -4.32
N CYS A 319 -28.67 -5.17 -3.14
CA CYS A 319 -28.27 -6.52 -2.71
C CYS A 319 -28.59 -6.74 -1.22
N GLU A 320 -28.46 -7.97 -0.79
CA GLU A 320 -28.67 -8.38 0.59
C GLU A 320 -27.37 -8.92 1.18
N PHE A 321 -27.07 -8.53 2.43
CA PHE A 321 -25.97 -9.09 3.18
C PHE A 321 -26.28 -9.07 4.69
N GLY A 322 -26.00 -10.19 5.38
CA GLY A 322 -26.22 -10.30 6.83
C GLY A 322 -27.68 -10.11 7.27
N GLY A 323 -28.66 -10.38 6.39
CA GLY A 323 -30.09 -10.18 6.65
C GLY A 323 -30.57 -8.73 6.46
N TYR A 324 -29.74 -7.86 5.90
CA TYR A 324 -30.07 -6.46 5.64
C TYR A 324 -30.02 -6.14 4.14
N GLU A 325 -30.90 -5.24 3.73
CA GLU A 325 -30.87 -4.68 2.39
C GLU A 325 -29.80 -3.56 2.28
N ILE A 326 -28.98 -3.61 1.24
CA ILE A 326 -28.03 -2.55 0.87
C ILE A 326 -28.54 -1.91 -0.42
N PRO A 327 -29.08 -0.68 -0.36
CA PRO A 327 -29.73 -0.03 -1.51
C PRO A 327 -28.75 0.32 -2.62
N LYS A 328 -29.23 0.29 -3.87
CA LYS A 328 -28.53 0.88 -5.02
C LYS A 328 -28.22 2.37 -4.76
N GLY A 329 -27.03 2.82 -5.16
CA GLY A 329 -26.58 4.21 -5.02
C GLY A 329 -25.90 4.49 -3.70
N TRP A 330 -25.96 3.58 -2.71
CA TRP A 330 -25.19 3.68 -1.47
C TRP A 330 -23.73 3.29 -1.70
N SER A 331 -22.87 3.65 -0.76
CA SER A 331 -21.52 3.12 -0.67
C SER A 331 -21.45 1.94 0.31
N ILE A 332 -20.53 1.04 0.08
CA ILE A 332 -20.12 0.02 1.06
C ILE A 332 -18.62 0.14 1.29
N LEU A 333 -18.20 0.10 2.55
CA LEU A 333 -16.81 0.04 2.96
C LEU A 333 -16.54 -1.31 3.62
N TYR A 334 -15.74 -2.16 2.97
CA TYR A 334 -15.21 -3.36 3.62
C TYR A 334 -13.95 -3.00 4.38
N GLU A 335 -13.83 -3.50 5.62
CA GLU A 335 -12.77 -3.07 6.54
C GLU A 335 -11.74 -4.17 6.75
N ILE A 336 -10.55 -3.97 6.23
CA ILE A 336 -9.40 -4.86 6.37
C ILE A 336 -8.92 -4.84 7.83
N ASN A 337 -8.75 -3.64 8.41
CA ASN A 337 -8.28 -3.49 9.79
C ASN A 337 -9.14 -4.25 10.79
N GLN A 338 -10.47 -4.09 10.73
CA GLN A 338 -11.38 -4.76 11.65
C GLN A 338 -11.42 -6.27 11.44
N THR A 339 -11.34 -6.71 10.18
CA THR A 339 -11.25 -8.15 9.85
C THR A 339 -9.98 -8.78 10.39
N HIS A 340 -8.84 -8.09 10.29
CA HIS A 340 -7.56 -8.57 10.79
C HIS A 340 -7.46 -8.56 12.34
N GLN A 341 -8.40 -7.91 13.01
CA GLN A 341 -8.50 -7.85 14.47
C GLN A 341 -9.62 -8.74 15.04
N ASP A 342 -10.23 -9.60 14.24
CA ASP A 342 -11.22 -10.55 14.70
C ASP A 342 -10.59 -11.61 15.63
N SER A 343 -10.93 -11.57 16.92
CA SER A 343 -10.38 -12.49 17.92
C SER A 343 -10.79 -13.95 17.71
N ALA A 344 -11.86 -14.21 16.96
CA ALA A 344 -12.27 -15.56 16.58
C ALA A 344 -11.33 -16.19 15.54
N VAL A 345 -10.62 -15.37 14.77
CA VAL A 345 -9.63 -15.80 13.77
C VAL A 345 -8.21 -15.62 14.29
N TYR A 346 -7.93 -14.51 14.97
CA TYR A 346 -6.63 -14.13 15.49
C TYR A 346 -6.67 -13.98 17.01
N PRO A 347 -6.41 -15.05 17.79
CA PRO A 347 -6.32 -14.94 19.25
C PRO A 347 -5.30 -13.86 19.67
N GLU A 348 -5.61 -13.06 20.70
CA GLU A 348 -4.81 -11.90 21.11
C GLU A 348 -4.49 -10.98 19.91
N PRO A 349 -5.50 -10.38 19.24
CA PRO A 349 -5.31 -9.75 17.92
C PRO A 349 -4.40 -8.51 17.95
N ASP A 350 -4.26 -7.87 19.10
CA ASP A 350 -3.38 -6.70 19.28
C ASP A 350 -1.90 -7.08 19.51
N ARG A 351 -1.59 -8.36 19.76
CA ARG A 351 -0.23 -8.83 19.97
C ARG A 351 0.49 -9.04 18.62
N PHE A 352 1.74 -8.58 18.54
CA PHE A 352 2.63 -8.90 17.43
C PHE A 352 3.20 -10.31 17.58
N ASP A 353 2.67 -11.26 16.85
CA ASP A 353 3.02 -12.68 16.95
C ASP A 353 3.18 -13.28 15.53
N PRO A 354 4.38 -13.22 14.94
CA PRO A 354 4.65 -13.82 13.62
C PRO A 354 4.39 -15.33 13.56
N ASP A 355 4.49 -16.03 14.70
CA ASP A 355 4.27 -17.48 14.78
C ASP A 355 2.80 -17.87 14.47
N ARG A 356 1.86 -16.90 14.37
CA ARG A 356 0.50 -17.13 13.83
C ARG A 356 0.50 -17.68 12.43
N PHE A 357 1.52 -17.38 11.66
CA PHE A 357 1.65 -17.76 10.26
C PHE A 357 2.53 -18.99 10.05
N THR A 358 2.87 -19.71 11.11
CA THR A 358 3.50 -21.05 11.00
C THR A 358 2.50 -22.08 10.49
N GLY A 359 2.96 -23.11 9.76
CA GLY A 359 2.20 -24.13 9.05
C GLY A 359 0.86 -24.53 9.69
N ASP A 360 0.87 -25.14 10.87
CA ASP A 360 -0.34 -25.66 11.52
C ASP A 360 -1.32 -24.57 11.98
N ARG A 361 -0.84 -23.39 12.36
CA ARG A 361 -1.67 -22.25 12.73
C ARG A 361 -2.24 -21.52 11.53
N SER A 362 -1.50 -21.44 10.43
CA SER A 362 -1.93 -20.75 9.20
C SER A 362 -3.06 -21.49 8.47
N THR A 363 -3.17 -22.81 8.64
CA THR A 363 -4.23 -23.62 8.05
C THR A 363 -5.62 -23.34 8.62
N ASN A 364 -5.69 -22.72 9.81
CA ASN A 364 -6.96 -22.31 10.43
C ASN A 364 -7.47 -20.96 9.92
N ALA A 365 -6.67 -20.21 9.17
CA ALA A 365 -7.12 -18.95 8.58
C ALA A 365 -8.09 -19.24 7.42
N LYS A 366 -9.36 -18.89 7.62
CA LYS A 366 -10.39 -19.02 6.59
C LYS A 366 -10.07 -18.10 5.40
N PRO A 367 -10.43 -18.46 4.15
CA PRO A 367 -10.29 -17.58 3.00
C PRO A 367 -10.89 -16.20 3.26
N PHE A 368 -10.24 -15.12 2.78
CA PHE A 368 -10.65 -13.73 2.99
C PHE A 368 -10.60 -13.21 4.45
N SER A 369 -10.06 -13.97 5.39
CA SER A 369 -9.76 -13.44 6.74
C SER A 369 -8.45 -12.64 6.78
N TYR A 370 -7.52 -12.88 5.84
CA TYR A 370 -6.26 -12.17 5.67
C TYR A 370 -6.20 -11.56 4.25
N VAL A 371 -6.45 -10.27 4.13
CA VAL A 371 -6.61 -9.56 2.85
C VAL A 371 -5.85 -8.22 2.79
N PRO A 372 -4.58 -8.15 3.20
CA PRO A 372 -3.85 -6.87 3.20
C PRO A 372 -3.66 -6.29 1.78
N PHE A 373 -3.77 -7.13 0.76
CA PHE A 373 -3.70 -6.78 -0.66
C PHE A 373 -5.08 -6.77 -1.34
N GLY A 374 -6.17 -6.78 -0.56
CA GLY A 374 -7.51 -6.95 -1.10
C GLY A 374 -7.76 -8.37 -1.62
N GLY A 375 -8.52 -8.49 -2.70
CA GLY A 375 -8.83 -9.78 -3.32
C GLY A 375 -9.74 -9.66 -4.53
N GLY A 376 -10.04 -10.80 -5.18
CA GLY A 376 -10.87 -10.86 -6.37
C GLY A 376 -10.28 -10.11 -7.56
N LEU A 377 -11.14 -9.55 -8.41
CA LEU A 377 -10.73 -8.85 -9.64
C LEU A 377 -9.85 -7.60 -9.37
N ARG A 378 -9.87 -7.09 -8.14
CA ARG A 378 -9.16 -5.88 -7.70
C ARG A 378 -8.00 -6.18 -6.76
N GLU A 379 -7.58 -7.42 -6.61
CA GLU A 379 -6.39 -7.74 -5.82
C GLU A 379 -5.21 -6.88 -6.28
N CYS A 380 -4.37 -6.44 -5.35
CA CYS A 380 -3.23 -5.57 -5.61
C CYS A 380 -2.36 -6.13 -6.75
N LEU A 381 -2.15 -5.33 -7.79
CA LEU A 381 -1.33 -5.71 -8.94
C LEU A 381 0.14 -5.85 -8.56
N GLY A 382 0.62 -4.96 -7.66
CA GLY A 382 2.00 -4.92 -7.17
C GLY A 382 2.27 -5.81 -5.96
N LYS A 383 1.40 -6.75 -5.62
CA LYS A 383 1.53 -7.61 -4.42
C LYS A 383 2.90 -8.27 -4.31
N GLU A 384 3.35 -8.92 -5.36
CA GLU A 384 4.64 -9.64 -5.34
C GLU A 384 5.83 -8.68 -5.41
N PHE A 385 5.69 -7.52 -6.06
CA PHE A 385 6.68 -6.43 -6.01
C PHE A 385 6.84 -5.90 -4.58
N ALA A 386 5.73 -5.60 -3.91
CA ALA A 386 5.75 -5.12 -2.53
C ALA A 386 6.36 -6.14 -1.55
N ARG A 387 6.01 -7.42 -1.70
CA ARG A 387 6.59 -8.50 -0.88
C ARG A 387 8.09 -8.64 -1.11
N LEU A 388 8.53 -8.53 -2.37
CA LEU A 388 9.93 -8.58 -2.74
C LEU A 388 10.71 -7.43 -2.10
N GLU A 389 10.26 -6.19 -2.29
CA GLU A 389 10.92 -4.99 -1.76
C GLU A 389 10.98 -5.00 -0.24
N MET A 390 9.84 -5.26 0.43
CA MET A 390 9.79 -5.36 1.90
C MET A 390 10.76 -6.40 2.43
N LYS A 391 10.81 -7.58 1.81
CA LYS A 391 11.63 -8.70 2.27
C LYS A 391 13.12 -8.42 2.05
N LEU A 392 13.48 -7.87 0.89
CA LEU A 392 14.85 -7.47 0.58
C LEU A 392 15.34 -6.39 1.55
N PHE A 393 14.57 -5.32 1.70
CA PHE A 393 14.87 -4.25 2.65
C PHE A 393 15.08 -4.79 4.06
N ALA A 394 14.15 -5.59 4.54
CA ALA A 394 14.21 -6.13 5.90
C ALA A 394 15.39 -7.08 6.12
N ALA A 395 15.68 -7.94 5.15
CA ALA A 395 16.84 -8.84 5.21
C ALA A 395 18.14 -8.05 5.30
N ARG A 396 18.32 -7.02 4.45
CA ARG A 396 19.50 -6.13 4.49
C ARG A 396 19.60 -5.38 5.82
N MET A 397 18.47 -4.79 6.25
CA MET A 397 18.40 -4.04 7.50
C MET A 397 18.87 -4.87 8.71
N VAL A 398 18.33 -6.06 8.89
CA VAL A 398 18.63 -6.87 10.10
C VAL A 398 20.02 -7.49 10.09
N ARG A 399 20.61 -7.65 8.89
CA ARG A 399 22.00 -8.14 8.73
C ARG A 399 23.03 -7.07 9.01
N GLU A 400 22.79 -5.86 8.52
CA GLU A 400 23.81 -4.83 8.40
C GLU A 400 23.68 -3.74 9.45
N CYS A 401 22.51 -3.62 10.09
CA CYS A 401 22.21 -2.48 10.94
C CYS A 401 21.55 -2.85 12.26
N GLU A 402 21.70 -1.94 13.21
CA GLU A 402 20.97 -1.90 14.46
C GLU A 402 20.27 -0.56 14.58
N TRP A 403 19.06 -0.58 15.12
CA TRP A 403 18.32 0.64 15.39
C TRP A 403 17.55 0.53 16.71
N GLU A 404 17.45 1.64 17.39
CA GLU A 404 16.75 1.79 18.65
C GLU A 404 15.80 2.98 18.53
N LEU A 405 14.60 2.86 19.09
CA LEU A 405 13.66 3.97 19.15
C LEU A 405 14.15 5.01 20.16
N LEU A 406 14.20 6.28 19.77
CA LEU A 406 14.54 7.35 20.70
C LEU A 406 13.41 7.52 21.72
N PRO A 407 13.70 7.88 22.98
CA PRO A 407 12.69 8.17 23.98
C PRO A 407 11.86 9.44 23.62
N ASP A 408 10.81 9.70 24.37
CA ASP A 408 10.01 10.93 24.31
C ASP A 408 9.49 11.26 22.90
N GLN A 409 8.87 10.26 22.22
CA GLN A 409 8.20 10.43 20.93
C GLN A 409 6.79 9.83 20.94
N ASP A 410 5.88 10.43 20.18
CA ASP A 410 4.53 9.91 19.97
C ASP A 410 4.52 8.90 18.82
N LEU A 411 4.49 7.61 19.17
CA LEU A 411 4.42 6.50 18.24
C LEU A 411 2.99 6.13 17.81
N ASN A 412 1.97 6.86 18.28
CA ASN A 412 0.61 6.67 17.81
C ASN A 412 0.51 6.90 16.32
N LEU A 413 -0.23 6.01 15.63
CA LEU A 413 -0.31 6.06 14.18
C LEU A 413 -1.30 7.13 13.69
N ILE A 414 -0.83 8.02 12.83
CA ILE A 414 -1.67 8.78 11.90
C ILE A 414 -2.09 7.79 10.81
N ARG A 415 -3.40 7.70 10.48
CA ARG A 415 -3.92 6.66 9.59
C ARG A 415 -4.21 7.11 8.16
N VAL A 416 -4.17 8.40 7.88
CA VAL A 416 -4.50 8.97 6.56
C VAL A 416 -3.31 9.79 6.05
N PRO A 417 -2.85 9.58 4.81
CA PRO A 417 -3.32 8.63 3.78
C PRO A 417 -3.01 7.17 4.11
N THR A 418 -1.90 6.88 4.76
CA THR A 418 -1.46 5.56 5.18
C THR A 418 -0.94 5.59 6.63
N PRO A 419 -1.00 4.50 7.38
CA PRO A 419 -0.52 4.46 8.77
C PRO A 419 0.98 4.79 8.87
N HIS A 420 1.31 5.73 9.78
CA HIS A 420 2.70 6.06 10.11
C HIS A 420 2.79 6.68 11.51
N PRO A 421 3.94 6.55 12.20
CA PRO A 421 4.17 7.16 13.51
C PRO A 421 4.09 8.69 13.46
N ARG A 422 3.40 9.29 14.42
CA ARG A 422 3.13 10.74 14.46
C ARG A 422 4.40 11.58 14.45
N ASP A 423 5.40 11.21 15.25
CA ASP A 423 6.67 11.94 15.37
C ASP A 423 7.74 11.47 14.38
N GLY A 424 7.32 10.79 13.30
CA GLY A 424 8.20 10.42 12.20
C GLY A 424 9.17 9.28 12.51
N LEU A 425 8.94 8.48 13.57
CA LEU A 425 9.78 7.34 13.96
C LEU A 425 11.24 7.75 14.17
N ARG A 426 11.51 8.51 15.24
CA ARG A 426 12.86 8.94 15.58
C ARG A 426 13.68 7.76 16.13
N VAL A 427 14.87 7.56 15.56
CA VAL A 427 15.73 6.41 15.86
C VAL A 427 17.18 6.81 16.07
N LYS A 428 17.88 6.02 16.86
CA LYS A 428 19.33 5.89 16.83
C LYS A 428 19.71 4.72 15.95
N PHE A 429 20.57 4.95 14.98
CA PHE A 429 20.90 4.00 13.93
C PHE A 429 22.40 3.79 13.83
N ARG A 430 22.83 2.54 13.68
CA ARG A 430 24.25 2.20 13.55
C ARG A 430 24.43 0.97 12.68
N GLN A 431 25.59 0.85 12.07
CA GLN A 431 25.99 -0.37 11.39
C GLN A 431 26.23 -1.48 12.45
N THR A 432 25.80 -2.69 12.16
CA THR A 432 26.05 -3.81 13.05
C THR A 432 27.53 -4.20 13.03
N THR A 433 28.07 -4.55 14.18
CA THR A 433 29.40 -5.14 14.31
C THR A 433 29.37 -6.66 14.23
N MET A 434 28.23 -7.25 13.80
CA MET A 434 28.15 -8.71 13.69
C MET A 434 29.20 -9.21 12.69
N ASN A 435 30.20 -9.94 13.21
CA ASN A 435 31.01 -10.84 12.40
C ASN A 435 30.08 -11.94 11.89
N LEU A 436 29.51 -11.75 10.69
CA LEU A 436 28.95 -12.85 9.93
C LEU A 436 30.16 -13.77 9.68
N LYS A 437 30.15 -14.96 10.23
CA LYS A 437 31.24 -15.93 10.02
C LYS A 437 31.45 -16.12 8.53
N ASP A 438 32.72 -15.90 8.12
CA ASP A 438 33.21 -16.19 6.78
C ASP A 438 32.84 -17.59 6.28
#